data_78d8b2efc0d04a9f9b5093711f7715dc
#
_entry.id   78d8b2efc0d04a9f9b5093711f7715dc
#
_cell.length_a   1.000
_cell.length_b   1.000
_cell.length_c   1.000
_cell.angle_alpha   90.00
_cell.angle_beta   90.00
_cell.angle_gamma   90.00
#
_symmetry.space_group_name_H-M   'P 1'
#
loop_
_entity.id
_entity.type
_entity.pdbx_description
1 polymer ?
#
loop_
_entity_poly.entity_id
_entity_poly.type
_entity_poly.pdbx_seq_one_letter_code
_entity_poly.pdbx_strand_id
1 'polypeptide(L)'
;MSGTREGFTTGSCAAATALACCLWQRDGRCPQQVQITVPGGKDYIPEIIPHADGSCGVIKDSGDDPDITKGMEIIAKVELLDYDGEIKFIGGEGVGTVTEPGLKVDVGEPAINPVPRSMIEKSVRSVFGDRAAKVTVSIPGGREIARRTFNPRLGIKDGLSVLGTTGIVRPMSAEALRDSLFVELKMRVSQGKDPIFFTFGNQGEKALQPHFPDICFVQVSNEIGFMLDSARDLGVKHLIVGGHPGKLAKIAAGVMQTHSHTADGRREAIVTQLAFMSAPMELMKAVYAGVTTDVAVKLIAEAGYDEVWDHVAEAARRYCLERVRHEMKIDVVVATATGEILGKCMEE
;
A
#
# COMPACT_ATOMS: atom_id res chain seq x y z
N MET A 1 0.01 -13.78 -26.06
CA MET A 1 -0.29 -13.33 -24.68
C MET A 1 -1.25 -12.16 -24.81
N SER A 2 -2.52 -12.32 -24.43
CA SER A 2 -3.47 -11.20 -24.36
C SER A 2 -2.95 -10.28 -23.25
N GLY A 3 -2.53 -9.07 -23.61
CA GLY A 3 -2.12 -8.05 -22.64
C GLY A 3 -3.27 -7.80 -21.66
N THR A 4 -2.96 -7.67 -20.37
CA THR A 4 -3.93 -7.28 -19.35
C THR A 4 -4.52 -5.91 -19.70
N ARG A 5 -5.84 -5.78 -19.62
CA ARG A 5 -6.54 -4.53 -19.91
C ARG A 5 -6.32 -3.51 -18.78
N GLU A 6 -5.76 -2.36 -19.11
CA GLU A 6 -5.63 -1.24 -18.19
C GLU A 6 -6.98 -0.58 -17.93
N GLY A 7 -7.10 0.07 -16.78
CA GLY A 7 -8.26 0.84 -16.36
C GLY A 7 -7.91 2.29 -16.02
N PHE A 8 -8.84 3.01 -15.40
CA PHE A 8 -8.66 4.41 -15.01
C PHE A 8 -8.82 4.59 -13.50
N THR A 9 -8.10 5.57 -12.96
CA THR A 9 -8.06 5.84 -11.52
C THR A 9 -9.30 6.60 -11.03
N THR A 10 -9.51 6.64 -9.70
CA THR A 10 -10.55 7.50 -9.09
C THR A 10 -10.35 8.97 -9.45
N GLY A 11 -9.09 9.43 -9.58
CA GLY A 11 -8.76 10.79 -9.99
C GLY A 11 -9.20 11.09 -11.43
N SER A 12 -9.02 10.14 -12.36
CA SER A 12 -9.48 10.29 -13.74
C SER A 12 -11.01 10.35 -13.84
N CYS A 13 -11.70 9.50 -13.09
CA CYS A 13 -13.16 9.53 -13.02
C CYS A 13 -13.65 10.87 -12.46
N ALA A 14 -13.06 11.37 -11.37
CA ALA A 14 -13.44 12.66 -10.76
C ALA A 14 -13.18 13.84 -11.72
N ALA A 15 -12.11 13.82 -12.50
CA ALA A 15 -11.84 14.86 -13.49
C ALA A 15 -12.84 14.84 -14.66
N ALA A 16 -13.21 13.65 -15.14
CA ALA A 16 -14.19 13.50 -16.20
C ALA A 16 -15.59 13.94 -15.73
N THR A 17 -15.99 13.56 -14.50
CA THR A 17 -17.28 13.99 -13.94
C THR A 17 -17.34 15.48 -13.68
N ALA A 18 -16.24 16.10 -13.24
CA ALA A 18 -16.16 17.56 -13.08
C ALA A 18 -16.29 18.28 -14.44
N LEU A 19 -15.62 17.77 -15.50
CA LEU A 19 -15.79 18.32 -16.85
C LEU A 19 -17.26 18.21 -17.33
N ALA A 20 -17.89 17.07 -17.10
CA ALA A 20 -19.29 16.86 -17.48
C ALA A 20 -20.22 17.84 -16.77
N CYS A 21 -20.03 18.09 -15.46
CA CYS A 21 -20.80 19.10 -14.72
C CYS A 21 -20.62 20.50 -15.32
N CYS A 22 -19.39 20.87 -15.66
CA CYS A 22 -19.10 22.18 -16.26
C CYS A 22 -19.78 22.34 -17.63
N LEU A 23 -19.68 21.33 -18.48
CA LEU A 23 -20.34 21.33 -19.79
C LEU A 23 -21.87 21.37 -19.65
N TRP A 24 -22.42 20.62 -18.68
CA TRP A 24 -23.88 20.66 -18.42
C TRP A 24 -24.33 22.04 -17.99
N GLN A 25 -23.63 22.71 -17.09
CA GLN A 25 -23.95 24.08 -16.67
C GLN A 25 -23.84 25.09 -17.83
N ARG A 26 -22.88 24.95 -18.71
CA ARG A 26 -22.68 25.81 -19.86
C ARG A 26 -23.78 25.60 -20.94
N ASP A 27 -24.07 24.34 -21.26
CA ASP A 27 -24.88 23.97 -22.44
C ASP A 27 -26.36 23.66 -22.08
N GLY A 28 -26.70 23.66 -20.80
CA GLY A 28 -28.04 23.37 -20.30
C GLY A 28 -28.48 21.89 -20.37
N ARG A 29 -27.58 21.01 -20.86
CA ARG A 29 -27.84 19.57 -20.93
C ARG A 29 -26.58 18.78 -20.56
N CYS A 30 -26.76 17.66 -19.86
CA CYS A 30 -25.67 16.77 -19.53
C CYS A 30 -25.13 16.07 -20.80
N PRO A 31 -23.82 16.08 -21.05
CA PRO A 31 -23.23 15.29 -22.12
C PRO A 31 -23.33 13.79 -21.82
N GLN A 32 -23.50 12.96 -22.85
CA GLN A 32 -23.49 11.50 -22.70
C GLN A 32 -22.07 10.96 -22.40
N GLN A 33 -21.05 11.59 -22.98
CA GLN A 33 -19.64 11.26 -22.79
C GLN A 33 -18.81 12.55 -22.76
N VAL A 34 -17.67 12.46 -22.10
CA VAL A 34 -16.64 13.52 -22.14
C VAL A 34 -15.28 12.87 -22.44
N GLN A 35 -14.37 13.64 -22.98
CA GLN A 35 -13.02 13.21 -23.21
C GLN A 35 -12.05 14.04 -22.39
N ILE A 36 -11.17 13.37 -21.63
CA ILE A 36 -10.02 13.97 -20.95
C ILE A 36 -8.77 13.20 -21.30
N THR A 37 -7.63 13.89 -21.41
CA THR A 37 -6.32 13.24 -21.52
C THR A 37 -5.70 13.18 -20.14
N VAL A 38 -5.44 11.97 -19.63
CA VAL A 38 -4.84 11.76 -18.30
C VAL A 38 -3.31 11.99 -18.35
N PRO A 39 -2.63 12.21 -17.21
CA PRO A 39 -1.18 12.45 -17.18
C PRO A 39 -0.34 11.34 -17.83
N GLY A 40 -0.84 10.12 -17.87
CA GLY A 40 -0.21 8.99 -18.58
C GLY A 40 -0.33 9.03 -20.09
N GLY A 41 -0.85 10.12 -20.66
CA GLY A 41 -0.94 10.36 -22.12
C GLY A 41 -2.05 9.59 -22.84
N LYS A 42 -2.97 8.96 -22.12
CA LYS A 42 -4.13 8.28 -22.70
C LYS A 42 -5.39 9.12 -22.61
N ASP A 43 -6.24 8.99 -23.60
CA ASP A 43 -7.59 9.55 -23.57
C ASP A 43 -8.52 8.65 -22.78
N TYR A 44 -9.34 9.26 -21.92
CA TYR A 44 -10.39 8.65 -21.14
C TYR A 44 -11.72 9.21 -21.59
N ILE A 45 -12.61 8.34 -22.09
CA ILE A 45 -13.91 8.70 -22.67
C ILE A 45 -15.01 7.88 -21.98
N PRO A 46 -15.36 8.22 -20.72
CA PRO A 46 -16.41 7.51 -20.00
C PRO A 46 -17.81 7.96 -20.39
N GLU A 47 -18.79 7.06 -20.18
CA GLU A 47 -20.20 7.41 -20.13
C GLU A 47 -20.52 8.17 -18.85
N ILE A 48 -21.34 9.22 -18.97
CA ILE A 48 -21.69 10.11 -17.87
C ILE A 48 -23.10 9.78 -17.37
N ILE A 49 -23.24 9.66 -16.06
CA ILE A 49 -24.50 9.46 -15.37
C ILE A 49 -24.95 10.81 -14.78
N PRO A 50 -26.03 11.42 -15.29
CA PRO A 50 -26.56 12.66 -14.73
C PRO A 50 -27.36 12.38 -13.45
N HIS A 51 -27.25 13.24 -12.45
CA HIS A 51 -28.04 13.23 -11.24
C HIS A 51 -28.97 14.44 -11.15
N ALA A 52 -30.10 14.28 -10.47
CA ALA A 52 -31.12 15.30 -10.36
C ALA A 52 -30.66 16.60 -9.69
N ASP A 53 -29.61 16.55 -8.90
CA ASP A 53 -29.00 17.70 -8.19
C ASP A 53 -27.95 18.44 -9.02
N GLY A 54 -27.77 18.08 -10.30
CA GLY A 54 -26.78 18.66 -11.21
C GLY A 54 -25.38 18.10 -11.07
N SER A 55 -25.17 17.08 -10.24
CA SER A 55 -23.91 16.33 -10.21
C SER A 55 -23.83 15.30 -11.33
N CYS A 56 -22.62 14.88 -11.66
CA CYS A 56 -22.35 13.86 -12.68
C CYS A 56 -21.56 12.71 -12.08
N GLY A 57 -21.90 11.47 -12.46
CA GLY A 57 -21.24 10.24 -12.06
C GLY A 57 -20.59 9.50 -13.22
N VAL A 58 -19.62 8.65 -12.88
CA VAL A 58 -18.98 7.68 -13.78
C VAL A 58 -18.73 6.40 -13.02
N ILE A 59 -19.08 5.25 -13.61
CA ILE A 59 -18.72 3.94 -13.05
C ILE A 59 -17.23 3.68 -13.32
N LYS A 60 -16.46 3.50 -12.25
CA LYS A 60 -15.03 3.25 -12.38
C LYS A 60 -14.74 1.89 -12.99
N ASP A 61 -14.02 1.90 -14.09
CA ASP A 61 -13.44 0.71 -14.71
C ASP A 61 -11.94 0.62 -14.41
N SER A 62 -11.57 -0.37 -13.62
CA SER A 62 -10.15 -0.63 -13.26
C SER A 62 -9.45 -1.61 -14.21
N GLY A 63 -10.06 -1.95 -15.36
CA GLY A 63 -9.52 -2.96 -16.26
C GLY A 63 -9.55 -4.35 -15.64
N ASP A 64 -8.44 -5.08 -15.79
CA ASP A 64 -8.26 -6.42 -15.20
C ASP A 64 -7.66 -6.38 -13.78
N ASP A 65 -7.45 -5.18 -13.21
CA ASP A 65 -6.97 -5.02 -11.84
C ASP A 65 -8.06 -5.41 -10.83
N PRO A 66 -7.72 -6.18 -9.78
CA PRO A 66 -8.63 -6.54 -8.69
C PRO A 66 -8.87 -5.37 -7.71
N ASP A 67 -8.75 -4.14 -8.17
CA ASP A 67 -8.96 -2.91 -7.40
C ASP A 67 -10.34 -2.92 -6.72
N ILE A 68 -10.32 -2.72 -5.41
CA ILE A 68 -11.54 -2.74 -4.57
C ILE A 68 -12.54 -1.65 -4.95
N THR A 69 -12.10 -0.60 -5.65
CA THR A 69 -12.96 0.50 -6.14
C THR A 69 -13.54 0.25 -7.53
N LYS A 70 -13.25 -0.90 -8.15
CA LYS A 70 -13.83 -1.29 -9.43
C LYS A 70 -15.37 -1.38 -9.34
N GLY A 71 -16.05 -0.76 -10.28
CA GLY A 71 -17.52 -0.74 -10.33
C GLY A 71 -18.18 0.28 -9.39
N MET A 72 -17.41 1.00 -8.57
CA MET A 72 -17.93 2.09 -7.77
C MET A 72 -18.22 3.31 -8.64
N GLU A 73 -19.25 4.06 -8.29
CA GLU A 73 -19.53 5.33 -8.91
C GLU A 73 -18.67 6.43 -8.29
N ILE A 74 -18.03 7.23 -9.14
CA ILE A 74 -17.28 8.42 -8.73
C ILE A 74 -18.08 9.63 -9.22
N ILE A 75 -18.52 10.47 -8.30
CA ILE A 75 -19.41 11.59 -8.55
C ILE A 75 -18.66 12.90 -8.31
N ALA A 76 -18.85 13.88 -9.18
CA ALA A 76 -18.47 15.26 -8.90
C ALA A 76 -19.68 16.18 -9.01
N LYS A 77 -19.68 17.23 -8.18
CA LYS A 77 -20.56 18.39 -8.28
C LYS A 77 -19.70 19.64 -8.33
N VAL A 78 -19.96 20.52 -9.30
CA VAL A 78 -19.24 21.77 -9.48
C VAL A 78 -20.19 22.93 -9.21
N GLU A 79 -19.84 23.78 -8.27
CA GLU A 79 -20.56 25.00 -7.93
C GLU A 79 -19.68 26.20 -8.27
N LEU A 80 -20.03 26.94 -9.33
CA LEU A 80 -19.29 28.15 -9.73
C LEU A 80 -19.58 29.30 -8.78
N LEU A 81 -18.58 30.11 -8.55
CA LEU A 81 -18.67 31.34 -7.77
C LEU A 81 -18.61 32.57 -8.69
N ASP A 82 -19.18 33.70 -8.29
CA ASP A 82 -19.29 34.89 -9.11
C ASP A 82 -18.04 35.79 -9.11
N TYR A 83 -16.87 35.18 -8.84
CA TYR A 83 -15.57 35.86 -8.86
C TYR A 83 -14.48 34.91 -9.40
N ASP A 84 -13.36 35.49 -9.82
CA ASP A 84 -12.18 34.72 -10.24
C ASP A 84 -11.35 34.30 -9.01
N GLY A 85 -10.77 33.11 -9.05
CA GLY A 85 -9.98 32.63 -7.94
C GLY A 85 -9.72 31.12 -7.94
N GLU A 86 -9.49 30.59 -6.77
CA GLU A 86 -9.11 29.20 -6.56
C GLU A 86 -10.30 28.23 -6.61
N ILE A 87 -10.00 26.99 -6.96
CA ILE A 87 -10.94 25.89 -6.86
C ILE A 87 -10.79 25.25 -5.48
N LYS A 88 -11.87 25.25 -4.69
CA LYS A 88 -11.96 24.58 -3.40
C LYS A 88 -12.47 23.16 -3.55
N PHE A 89 -11.74 22.21 -2.98
CA PHE A 89 -12.12 20.80 -2.99
C PHE A 89 -12.87 20.44 -1.71
N ILE A 90 -13.98 19.70 -1.85
CA ILE A 90 -14.83 19.24 -0.75
C ILE A 90 -14.96 17.73 -0.86
N GLY A 91 -14.74 17.03 0.26
CA GLY A 91 -15.05 15.61 0.38
C GLY A 91 -16.54 15.41 0.61
N GLY A 92 -17.22 14.78 -0.33
CA GLY A 92 -18.58 14.33 -0.19
C GLY A 92 -18.65 12.92 0.42
N GLU A 93 -19.81 12.27 0.25
CA GLU A 93 -20.01 10.91 0.76
C GLU A 93 -18.91 9.97 0.30
N GLY A 94 -18.32 9.22 1.25
CA GLY A 94 -17.34 8.17 0.98
C GLY A 94 -15.94 8.63 0.57
N VAL A 95 -15.68 9.94 0.47
CA VAL A 95 -14.33 10.49 0.37
C VAL A 95 -13.80 10.75 1.78
N GLY A 96 -12.62 10.22 2.08
CA GLY A 96 -12.01 10.30 3.40
C GLY A 96 -11.41 11.67 3.69
N THR A 97 -11.14 11.91 4.98
CA THR A 97 -10.45 13.10 5.47
C THR A 97 -9.08 12.70 6.00
N VAL A 98 -8.06 13.47 5.70
CA VAL A 98 -6.71 13.30 6.26
C VAL A 98 -6.69 13.73 7.72
N THR A 99 -6.29 12.84 8.63
CA THR A 99 -6.29 13.11 10.08
C THR A 99 -4.90 13.06 10.71
N GLU A 100 -3.89 12.61 9.97
CA GLU A 100 -2.50 12.51 10.44
C GLU A 100 -1.55 13.23 9.47
N PRO A 101 -0.47 13.85 9.98
CA PRO A 101 0.52 14.50 9.13
C PRO A 101 1.39 13.49 8.38
N GLY A 102 2.02 13.93 7.28
CA GLY A 102 2.98 13.14 6.51
C GLY A 102 2.50 12.77 5.10
N LEU A 103 1.24 13.00 4.77
CA LEU A 103 0.73 12.93 3.41
C LEU A 103 0.99 14.24 2.65
N LYS A 104 0.77 14.21 1.32
CA LYS A 104 0.85 15.41 0.46
C LYS A 104 -0.39 16.32 0.57
N VAL A 105 -1.38 15.90 1.32
CA VAL A 105 -2.63 16.60 1.60
C VAL A 105 -2.62 16.95 3.08
N ASP A 106 -2.98 18.18 3.42
CA ASP A 106 -2.93 18.69 4.79
C ASP A 106 -3.99 18.03 5.68
N VAL A 107 -3.71 18.01 6.99
CA VAL A 107 -4.66 17.50 7.99
C VAL A 107 -5.93 18.35 7.98
N GLY A 108 -7.07 17.67 8.01
CA GLY A 108 -8.40 18.29 7.90
C GLY A 108 -8.94 18.39 6.47
N GLU A 109 -8.09 18.26 5.47
CA GLU A 109 -8.49 18.32 4.06
C GLU A 109 -9.06 16.97 3.55
N PRO A 110 -9.95 17.02 2.53
CA PRO A 110 -10.40 15.81 1.87
C PRO A 110 -9.25 15.07 1.20
N ALA A 111 -9.22 13.76 1.31
CA ALA A 111 -8.17 12.89 0.79
C ALA A 111 -8.17 12.83 -0.76
N ILE A 112 -8.08 13.98 -1.39
CA ILE A 112 -7.95 14.16 -2.84
C ILE A 112 -6.51 14.55 -3.13
N ASN A 113 -5.74 13.65 -3.72
CA ASN A 113 -4.31 13.83 -3.94
C ASN A 113 -4.01 14.96 -4.95
N PRO A 114 -2.79 15.55 -4.95
CA PRO A 114 -2.45 16.70 -5.80
C PRO A 114 -2.69 16.48 -7.29
N VAL A 115 -2.35 15.32 -7.85
CA VAL A 115 -2.54 15.03 -9.29
C VAL A 115 -4.04 14.99 -9.65
N PRO A 116 -4.93 14.25 -8.94
CA PRO A 116 -6.37 14.38 -9.11
C PRO A 116 -6.89 15.82 -8.99
N ARG A 117 -6.43 16.60 -7.99
CA ARG A 117 -6.81 18.03 -7.86
C ARG A 117 -6.45 18.80 -9.12
N SER A 118 -5.23 18.65 -9.63
CA SER A 118 -4.78 19.30 -10.87
C SER A 118 -5.59 18.87 -12.10
N MET A 119 -5.95 17.58 -12.20
CA MET A 119 -6.79 17.09 -13.31
C MET A 119 -8.21 17.67 -13.26
N ILE A 120 -8.83 17.70 -12.08
CA ILE A 120 -10.15 18.31 -11.86
C ILE A 120 -10.09 19.81 -12.17
N GLU A 121 -9.09 20.51 -11.65
CA GLU A 121 -8.87 21.93 -11.91
C GLU A 121 -8.75 22.23 -13.41
N LYS A 122 -7.93 21.47 -14.14
CA LYS A 122 -7.81 21.56 -15.59
C LYS A 122 -9.14 21.39 -16.31
N SER A 123 -9.96 20.44 -15.85
CA SER A 123 -11.30 20.19 -16.39
C SER A 123 -12.22 21.41 -16.20
N VAL A 124 -12.29 21.97 -14.99
CA VAL A 124 -13.11 23.15 -14.70
C VAL A 124 -12.63 24.37 -15.47
N ARG A 125 -11.34 24.65 -15.44
CA ARG A 125 -10.76 25.81 -16.13
C ARG A 125 -10.88 25.73 -17.66
N SER A 126 -10.90 24.54 -18.24
CA SER A 126 -11.11 24.37 -19.70
C SER A 126 -12.48 24.91 -20.19
N VAL A 127 -13.45 25.02 -19.30
CA VAL A 127 -14.81 25.48 -19.63
C VAL A 127 -15.07 26.91 -19.12
N PHE A 128 -14.57 27.24 -17.92
CA PHE A 128 -14.93 28.49 -17.22
C PHE A 128 -13.75 29.42 -16.92
N GLY A 129 -12.54 29.11 -17.43
CA GLY A 129 -11.36 29.96 -17.25
C GLY A 129 -10.98 30.09 -15.77
N ASP A 130 -10.70 31.31 -15.31
CA ASP A 130 -10.18 31.58 -13.97
C ASP A 130 -11.27 31.70 -12.88
N ARG A 131 -12.53 31.41 -13.20
CA ARG A 131 -13.61 31.46 -12.22
C ARG A 131 -13.37 30.53 -11.05
N ALA A 132 -13.57 31.04 -9.85
CA ALA A 132 -13.55 30.25 -8.63
C ALA A 132 -14.70 29.27 -8.60
N ALA A 133 -14.47 28.08 -8.03
CA ALA A 133 -15.47 27.04 -7.91
C ALA A 133 -15.27 26.22 -6.62
N LYS A 134 -16.36 25.59 -6.17
CA LYS A 134 -16.32 24.48 -5.21
C LYS A 134 -16.56 23.19 -5.96
N VAL A 135 -15.68 22.22 -5.78
CA VAL A 135 -15.82 20.88 -6.39
C VAL A 135 -15.94 19.85 -5.29
N THR A 136 -17.15 19.30 -5.17
CA THR A 136 -17.43 18.19 -4.24
C THR A 136 -17.22 16.88 -4.98
N VAL A 137 -16.39 15.98 -4.43
CA VAL A 137 -16.20 14.64 -4.96
C VAL A 137 -16.79 13.63 -3.99
N SER A 138 -17.61 12.70 -4.48
CA SER A 138 -18.24 11.65 -3.69
C SER A 138 -17.98 10.26 -4.28
N ILE A 139 -17.94 9.26 -3.42
CA ILE A 139 -17.79 7.84 -3.75
C ILE A 139 -18.79 7.06 -2.88
N PRO A 140 -20.06 6.96 -3.28
CA PRO A 140 -21.07 6.27 -2.48
C PRO A 140 -20.62 4.88 -2.04
N GLY A 141 -20.80 4.54 -0.75
CA GLY A 141 -20.31 3.28 -0.16
C GLY A 141 -18.80 3.26 0.15
N GLY A 142 -18.05 4.33 -0.18
CA GLY A 142 -16.60 4.41 0.00
C GLY A 142 -16.15 4.29 1.46
N ARG A 143 -16.98 4.70 2.43
CA ARG A 143 -16.67 4.59 3.87
C ARG A 143 -16.48 3.14 4.33
N GLU A 144 -17.31 2.23 3.85
CA GLU A 144 -17.22 0.81 4.20
C GLU A 144 -16.02 0.13 3.54
N ILE A 145 -15.83 0.44 2.26
CA ILE A 145 -14.74 -0.11 1.46
C ILE A 145 -13.38 0.36 1.98
N ALA A 146 -13.26 1.60 2.43
CA ALA A 146 -12.01 2.19 2.94
C ALA A 146 -11.38 1.35 4.07
N ARG A 147 -12.20 0.70 4.91
CA ARG A 147 -11.71 -0.17 6.01
C ARG A 147 -10.87 -1.35 5.52
N ARG A 148 -11.00 -1.73 4.26
CA ARG A 148 -10.29 -2.85 3.62
C ARG A 148 -9.10 -2.40 2.76
N THR A 149 -8.78 -1.11 2.78
CA THR A 149 -7.67 -0.50 2.06
C THR A 149 -6.54 -0.08 2.99
N PHE A 150 -5.48 0.52 2.43
CA PHE A 150 -4.41 1.15 3.21
C PHE A 150 -4.82 2.48 3.87
N ASN A 151 -5.97 3.07 3.53
CA ASN A 151 -6.37 4.39 4.02
C ASN A 151 -6.34 4.53 5.54
N PRO A 152 -6.87 3.58 6.36
CA PRO A 152 -6.78 3.69 7.81
C PRO A 152 -5.34 3.77 8.33
N ARG A 153 -4.42 3.06 7.69
CA ARG A 153 -2.98 3.08 8.05
C ARG A 153 -2.31 4.41 7.72
N LEU A 154 -2.85 5.12 6.74
CA LEU A 154 -2.38 6.44 6.31
C LEU A 154 -3.11 7.58 7.03
N GLY A 155 -3.85 7.30 8.10
CA GLY A 155 -4.61 8.31 8.82
C GLY A 155 -5.72 8.95 7.99
N ILE A 156 -6.23 8.25 6.96
CA ILE A 156 -7.40 8.69 6.19
C ILE A 156 -8.64 8.04 6.79
N LYS A 157 -9.54 8.84 7.34
CA LYS A 157 -10.75 8.37 8.02
C LYS A 157 -12.00 8.66 7.19
N ASP A 158 -13.04 7.88 7.45
CA ASP A 158 -14.41 8.04 6.97
C ASP A 158 -14.61 7.91 5.45
N GLY A 159 -13.61 7.44 4.70
CA GLY A 159 -13.77 7.20 3.28
C GLY A 159 -12.49 6.82 2.54
N LEU A 160 -12.62 6.77 1.23
CA LEU A 160 -11.54 6.46 0.28
C LEU A 160 -10.76 7.71 -0.09
N SER A 161 -9.51 7.54 -0.51
CA SER A 161 -8.74 8.59 -1.18
C SER A 161 -9.03 8.63 -2.68
N VAL A 162 -9.09 9.83 -3.23
CA VAL A 162 -9.09 10.07 -4.68
C VAL A 162 -7.64 10.17 -5.13
N LEU A 163 -7.17 9.17 -5.87
CA LEU A 163 -5.75 9.00 -6.20
C LEU A 163 -5.53 8.65 -7.69
N GLY A 164 -4.26 8.64 -8.09
CA GLY A 164 -3.77 8.25 -9.40
C GLY A 164 -2.77 9.26 -9.95
N THR A 165 -1.49 8.88 -10.02
CA THR A 165 -0.40 9.73 -10.52
C THR A 165 -0.39 9.84 -12.03
N THR A 166 -0.65 8.72 -12.71
CA THR A 166 -0.72 8.65 -14.18
C THR A 166 -2.15 8.74 -14.72
N GLY A 167 -3.16 8.60 -13.85
CA GLY A 167 -4.56 8.47 -14.24
C GLY A 167 -4.94 7.07 -14.75
N ILE A 168 -3.98 6.17 -14.89
CA ILE A 168 -4.15 4.82 -15.44
C ILE A 168 -3.95 3.80 -14.33
N VAL A 169 -4.81 2.79 -14.27
CA VAL A 169 -4.63 1.59 -13.43
C VAL A 169 -3.98 0.50 -14.27
N ARG A 170 -2.82 0.04 -13.83
CA ARG A 170 -2.13 -1.11 -14.42
C ARG A 170 -2.33 -2.32 -13.53
N PRO A 171 -2.92 -3.41 -14.04
CA PRO A 171 -3.18 -4.61 -13.24
C PRO A 171 -1.94 -5.16 -12.55
N MET A 172 -2.07 -5.50 -11.27
CA MET A 172 -1.03 -6.09 -10.43
C MET A 172 0.30 -5.32 -10.43
N SER A 173 0.26 -4.00 -10.45
CA SER A 173 1.46 -3.17 -10.46
C SER A 173 2.24 -3.31 -9.16
N ALA A 174 3.42 -3.94 -9.22
CA ALA A 174 4.37 -3.99 -8.11
C ALA A 174 4.83 -2.57 -7.70
N GLU A 175 4.90 -1.65 -8.67
CA GLU A 175 5.23 -0.24 -8.45
C GLU A 175 4.16 0.45 -7.59
N ALA A 176 2.87 0.27 -7.90
CA ALA A 176 1.79 0.85 -7.10
C ALA A 176 1.75 0.31 -5.65
N LEU A 177 2.09 -0.99 -5.48
CA LEU A 177 2.25 -1.56 -4.14
C LEU A 177 3.42 -0.91 -3.40
N ARG A 178 4.59 -0.80 -4.02
CA ARG A 178 5.79 -0.16 -3.44
C ARG A 178 5.52 1.29 -3.06
N ASP A 179 4.85 2.04 -3.92
CA ASP A 179 4.47 3.43 -3.64
C ASP A 179 3.60 3.53 -2.37
N SER A 180 2.62 2.64 -2.23
CA SER A 180 1.75 2.62 -1.05
C SER A 180 2.51 2.29 0.24
N LEU A 181 3.40 1.29 0.20
CA LEU A 181 4.26 0.91 1.32
C LEU A 181 5.24 2.04 1.69
N PHE A 182 5.83 2.68 0.70
CA PHE A 182 6.74 3.80 0.90
C PHE A 182 6.05 5.01 1.55
N VAL A 183 4.82 5.32 1.11
CA VAL A 183 4.04 6.42 1.69
C VAL A 183 3.76 6.17 3.17
N GLU A 184 3.39 4.94 3.55
CA GLU A 184 3.19 4.58 4.96
C GLU A 184 4.49 4.76 5.78
N LEU A 185 5.60 4.19 5.30
CA LEU A 185 6.90 4.32 5.98
C LEU A 185 7.31 5.77 6.15
N LYS A 186 7.25 6.56 5.07
CA LYS A 186 7.59 7.98 5.10
C LYS A 186 6.75 8.76 6.10
N MET A 187 5.47 8.47 6.18
CA MET A 187 4.57 9.09 7.14
C MET A 187 5.00 8.75 8.58
N ARG A 188 5.30 7.49 8.90
CA ARG A 188 5.73 7.09 10.24
C ARG A 188 7.06 7.72 10.63
N VAL A 189 8.01 7.78 9.69
CA VAL A 189 9.30 8.48 9.92
C VAL A 189 9.08 9.97 10.17
N SER A 190 8.21 10.64 9.39
CA SER A 190 7.90 12.07 9.60
C SER A 190 7.20 12.36 10.93
N GLN A 191 6.53 11.37 11.52
CA GLN A 191 5.95 11.41 12.86
C GLN A 191 6.98 11.15 13.97
N GLY A 192 8.26 10.97 13.64
CA GLY A 192 9.32 10.68 14.60
C GLY A 192 9.28 9.26 15.17
N LYS A 193 8.64 8.31 14.49
CA LYS A 193 8.58 6.92 14.94
C LYS A 193 9.94 6.23 14.70
N ASP A 194 10.59 5.83 15.79
CA ASP A 194 11.83 5.07 15.85
C ASP A 194 11.90 4.40 17.23
N PRO A 195 12.03 3.07 17.37
CA PRO A 195 12.16 2.08 16.29
C PRO A 195 10.88 1.83 15.48
N ILE A 196 11.07 1.31 14.26
CA ILE A 196 9.98 0.84 13.40
C ILE A 196 10.03 -0.68 13.29
N PHE A 197 8.87 -1.33 13.32
CA PHE A 197 8.75 -2.79 13.15
C PHE A 197 8.23 -3.13 11.75
N PHE A 198 9.03 -3.81 10.95
CA PHE A 198 8.63 -4.34 9.65
C PHE A 198 8.01 -5.73 9.77
N THR A 199 6.78 -5.88 9.24
CA THR A 199 6.06 -7.15 9.20
C THR A 199 5.49 -7.43 7.79
N PHE A 200 5.29 -8.72 7.48
CA PHE A 200 4.93 -9.16 6.11
C PHE A 200 3.43 -9.08 5.79
N GLY A 201 2.62 -8.56 6.67
CA GLY A 201 1.18 -8.36 6.46
C GLY A 201 0.39 -8.36 7.76
N ASN A 202 -0.93 -8.20 7.64
CA ASN A 202 -1.84 -8.06 8.78
C ASN A 202 -1.75 -9.20 9.81
N GLN A 203 -1.54 -10.43 9.37
CA GLN A 203 -1.48 -11.58 10.27
C GLN A 203 -0.23 -11.53 11.14
N GLY A 204 0.93 -11.25 10.55
CA GLY A 204 2.18 -11.09 11.29
C GLY A 204 2.16 -9.90 12.26
N GLU A 205 1.54 -8.78 11.83
CA GLU A 205 1.35 -7.62 12.70
C GLU A 205 0.49 -7.96 13.92
N LYS A 206 -0.69 -8.55 13.72
CA LYS A 206 -1.57 -8.96 14.82
C LYS A 206 -0.93 -9.96 15.79
N ALA A 207 -0.09 -10.85 15.25
CA ALA A 207 0.61 -11.85 16.04
C ALA A 207 1.73 -11.24 16.91
N LEU A 208 2.46 -10.27 16.39
CA LEU A 208 3.64 -9.68 17.03
C LEU A 208 3.35 -8.41 17.84
N GLN A 209 2.32 -7.66 17.50
CA GLN A 209 1.97 -6.41 18.19
C GLN A 209 1.81 -6.56 19.72
N PRO A 210 1.23 -7.64 20.28
CA PRO A 210 1.17 -7.83 21.73
C PRO A 210 2.51 -7.93 22.43
N HIS A 211 3.56 -8.36 21.73
CA HIS A 211 4.93 -8.46 22.27
C HIS A 211 5.70 -7.12 22.16
N PHE A 212 5.24 -6.21 21.31
CA PHE A 212 5.88 -4.91 21.04
C PHE A 212 4.83 -3.77 21.00
N PRO A 213 4.09 -3.53 22.10
CA PRO A 213 2.91 -2.65 22.12
C PRO A 213 3.24 -1.18 21.80
N ASP A 214 4.44 -0.75 22.13
CA ASP A 214 4.87 0.67 21.99
C ASP A 214 5.59 0.96 20.67
N ILE A 215 5.82 -0.08 19.84
CA ILE A 215 6.56 0.06 18.59
C ILE A 215 5.60 0.25 17.42
N CYS A 216 5.98 1.14 16.51
CA CYS A 216 5.21 1.39 15.30
C CYS A 216 5.43 0.30 14.26
N PHE A 217 4.36 -0.38 13.86
CA PHE A 217 4.38 -1.41 12.84
C PHE A 217 4.14 -0.82 11.44
N VAL A 218 4.95 -1.25 10.48
CA VAL A 218 4.82 -0.97 9.05
C VAL A 218 4.81 -2.28 8.28
N GLN A 219 3.83 -2.45 7.40
CA GLN A 219 3.75 -3.65 6.57
C GLN A 219 4.68 -3.52 5.36
N VAL A 220 5.41 -4.60 5.05
CA VAL A 220 6.35 -4.62 3.91
C VAL A 220 5.91 -5.55 2.78
N SER A 221 4.82 -6.29 2.97
CA SER A 221 4.36 -7.30 2.02
C SER A 221 5.51 -8.25 1.63
N ASN A 222 5.75 -8.43 0.34
CA ASN A 222 6.89 -9.20 -0.17
C ASN A 222 8.11 -8.33 -0.54
N GLU A 223 8.02 -7.02 -0.34
CA GLU A 223 8.96 -6.01 -0.84
C GLU A 223 10.02 -5.61 0.21
N ILE A 224 10.47 -6.59 1.04
CA ILE A 224 11.39 -6.31 2.16
C ILE A 224 12.66 -5.57 1.71
N GLY A 225 13.25 -5.95 0.57
CA GLY A 225 14.45 -5.30 0.08
C GLY A 225 14.22 -3.83 -0.29
N PHE A 226 13.14 -3.53 -1.00
CA PHE A 226 12.76 -2.15 -1.32
C PHE A 226 12.51 -1.33 -0.04
N MET A 227 11.83 -1.93 0.94
CA MET A 227 11.50 -1.24 2.18
C MET A 227 12.72 -1.01 3.09
N LEU A 228 13.70 -1.92 3.09
CA LEU A 228 14.99 -1.72 3.76
C LEU A 228 15.76 -0.54 3.16
N ASP A 229 15.87 -0.48 1.83
CA ASP A 229 16.50 0.63 1.13
C ASP A 229 15.77 1.96 1.44
N SER A 230 14.44 1.94 1.40
CA SER A 230 13.63 3.11 1.73
C SER A 230 13.80 3.57 3.18
N ALA A 231 13.89 2.66 4.14
CA ALA A 231 14.11 2.98 5.55
C ALA A 231 15.48 3.65 5.76
N ARG A 232 16.53 3.12 5.14
CA ARG A 232 17.86 3.71 5.14
C ARG A 232 17.84 5.13 4.56
N ASP A 233 17.26 5.30 3.38
CA ASP A 233 17.23 6.58 2.67
C ASP A 233 16.38 7.64 3.40
N LEU A 234 15.40 7.21 4.20
CA LEU A 234 14.62 8.06 5.09
C LEU A 234 15.29 8.33 6.45
N GLY A 235 16.45 7.70 6.73
CA GLY A 235 17.24 7.96 7.93
C GLY A 235 16.74 7.25 9.19
N VAL A 236 15.99 6.15 9.06
CA VAL A 236 15.59 5.29 10.19
C VAL A 236 16.85 4.80 10.91
N LYS A 237 16.88 4.86 12.24
CA LYS A 237 18.05 4.47 13.05
C LYS A 237 17.96 3.05 13.58
N HIS A 238 16.75 2.59 13.90
CA HIS A 238 16.54 1.27 14.45
C HIS A 238 15.32 0.60 13.79
N LEU A 239 15.54 -0.56 13.21
CA LEU A 239 14.52 -1.35 12.54
C LEU A 239 14.45 -2.74 13.16
N ILE A 240 13.24 -3.22 13.41
CA ILE A 240 12.99 -4.61 13.79
C ILE A 240 12.28 -5.28 12.63
N VAL A 241 12.78 -6.41 12.16
CA VAL A 241 12.15 -7.22 11.11
C VAL A 241 11.59 -8.47 11.73
N GLY A 242 10.28 -8.65 11.69
CA GLY A 242 9.65 -9.80 12.32
C GLY A 242 8.57 -10.47 11.48
N GLY A 243 8.42 -11.78 11.68
CA GLY A 243 7.40 -12.54 10.98
C GLY A 243 7.58 -14.04 11.01
N HIS A 244 6.76 -14.69 10.18
CA HIS A 244 6.70 -16.15 10.08
C HIS A 244 8.02 -16.76 9.59
N PRO A 245 8.45 -17.93 10.13
CA PRO A 245 9.68 -18.62 9.73
C PRO A 245 9.88 -18.74 8.22
N GLY A 246 8.78 -18.96 7.46
CA GLY A 246 8.85 -19.06 6.01
C GLY A 246 9.27 -17.77 5.29
N LYS A 247 9.07 -16.60 5.91
CA LYS A 247 9.55 -15.31 5.38
C LYS A 247 10.99 -15.04 5.81
N LEU A 248 11.28 -15.27 7.09
CA LEU A 248 12.61 -15.01 7.64
C LEU A 248 13.65 -15.98 7.07
N ALA A 249 13.30 -17.25 6.85
CA ALA A 249 14.19 -18.22 6.19
C ALA A 249 14.59 -17.79 4.77
N LYS A 250 13.66 -17.16 4.01
CA LYS A 250 14.01 -16.60 2.70
C LYS A 250 15.04 -15.48 2.81
N ILE A 251 14.86 -14.59 3.78
CA ILE A 251 15.82 -13.51 4.02
C ILE A 251 17.15 -14.08 4.47
N ALA A 252 17.16 -15.12 5.33
CA ALA A 252 18.35 -15.84 5.76
C ALA A 252 19.09 -16.53 4.59
N ALA A 253 18.42 -16.75 3.45
CA ALA A 253 19.02 -17.17 2.18
C ALA A 253 19.38 -15.99 1.25
N GLY A 254 19.29 -14.73 1.72
CA GLY A 254 19.57 -13.54 0.91
C GLY A 254 18.45 -13.12 -0.05
N VAL A 255 17.26 -13.73 0.04
CA VAL A 255 16.12 -13.44 -0.83
C VAL A 255 15.37 -12.23 -0.30
N MET A 256 15.50 -11.09 -0.98
CA MET A 256 14.94 -9.80 -0.57
C MET A 256 13.59 -9.46 -1.22
N GLN A 257 13.07 -10.33 -2.09
CA GLN A 257 11.68 -10.30 -2.57
C GLN A 257 11.07 -11.65 -2.22
N THR A 258 10.21 -11.68 -1.19
CA THR A 258 9.78 -12.93 -0.54
C THR A 258 8.58 -13.62 -1.20
N HIS A 259 8.13 -13.14 -2.37
CA HIS A 259 7.06 -13.80 -3.13
C HIS A 259 7.52 -15.17 -3.63
N SER A 260 6.67 -16.18 -3.55
CA SER A 260 7.02 -17.56 -3.90
C SER A 260 7.38 -17.75 -5.37
N HIS A 261 6.84 -16.92 -6.28
CA HIS A 261 7.17 -16.97 -7.70
C HIS A 261 8.54 -16.35 -8.03
N THR A 262 9.11 -15.57 -7.13
CA THR A 262 10.42 -14.94 -7.32
C THR A 262 11.54 -15.89 -6.92
N ALA A 263 11.44 -16.44 -5.72
CA ALA A 263 12.41 -17.39 -5.18
C ALA A 263 11.82 -18.15 -3.98
N ASP A 264 12.38 -19.31 -3.69
CA ASP A 264 12.14 -20.02 -2.44
C ASP A 264 13.43 -20.02 -1.59
N GLY A 265 14.11 -21.12 -1.34
CA GLY A 265 15.32 -21.21 -0.50
C GLY A 265 15.03 -21.37 1.00
N ARG A 266 13.77 -21.52 1.42
CA ARG A 266 13.39 -21.70 2.84
C ARG A 266 14.01 -22.96 3.44
N ARG A 267 13.93 -24.06 2.73
CA ARG A 267 14.42 -25.39 3.16
C ARG A 267 15.92 -25.38 3.28
N GLU A 268 16.58 -24.86 2.25
CA GLU A 268 18.02 -24.72 2.16
C GLU A 268 18.56 -23.87 3.31
N ALA A 269 17.93 -22.73 3.60
CA ALA A 269 18.31 -21.87 4.71
C ALA A 269 18.18 -22.57 6.06
N ILE A 270 17.05 -23.20 6.34
CA ILE A 270 16.81 -23.89 7.62
C ILE A 270 17.78 -25.07 7.78
N VAL A 271 17.94 -25.89 6.74
CA VAL A 271 18.84 -27.05 6.77
C VAL A 271 20.30 -26.60 6.93
N THR A 272 20.70 -25.49 6.33
CA THR A 272 22.04 -24.92 6.53
C THR A 272 22.28 -24.57 8.00
N GLN A 273 21.32 -23.94 8.67
CA GLN A 273 21.47 -23.61 10.09
C GLN A 273 21.49 -24.87 10.98
N LEU A 274 20.63 -25.87 10.68
CA LEU A 274 20.68 -27.17 11.36
C LEU A 274 22.02 -27.87 11.19
N ALA A 275 22.63 -27.75 10.01
CA ALA A 275 23.96 -28.33 9.74
C ALA A 275 25.05 -27.67 10.58
N PHE A 276 25.03 -26.34 10.75
CA PHE A 276 25.95 -25.62 11.65
C PHE A 276 25.78 -26.04 13.10
N MET A 277 24.57 -26.43 13.52
CA MET A 277 24.30 -27.00 14.85
C MET A 277 24.65 -28.48 14.95
N SER A 278 25.23 -29.11 13.92
CA SER A 278 25.50 -30.54 13.85
C SER A 278 24.26 -31.41 14.07
N ALA A 279 23.09 -30.96 13.60
CA ALA A 279 21.85 -31.71 13.71
C ALA A 279 21.92 -33.05 12.93
N PRO A 280 21.18 -34.10 13.35
CA PRO A 280 21.16 -35.37 12.68
C PRO A 280 20.75 -35.25 11.21
N MET A 281 21.42 -35.99 10.34
CA MET A 281 21.12 -35.99 8.89
C MET A 281 19.66 -36.36 8.61
N GLU A 282 19.07 -37.25 9.42
CA GLU A 282 17.67 -37.66 9.24
C GLU A 282 16.69 -36.51 9.55
N LEU A 283 16.97 -35.68 10.54
CA LEU A 283 16.20 -34.46 10.79
C LEU A 283 16.31 -33.49 9.61
N MET A 284 17.53 -33.23 9.12
CA MET A 284 17.77 -32.34 7.99
C MET A 284 17.02 -32.81 6.72
N LYS A 285 17.06 -34.12 6.43
CA LYS A 285 16.31 -34.71 5.33
C LYS A 285 14.79 -34.55 5.51
N ALA A 286 14.27 -34.78 6.71
CA ALA A 286 12.84 -34.64 7.01
C ALA A 286 12.37 -33.18 6.85
N VAL A 287 13.14 -32.23 7.37
CA VAL A 287 12.86 -30.78 7.20
C VAL A 287 12.91 -30.37 5.72
N TYR A 288 13.92 -30.85 4.98
CA TYR A 288 14.04 -30.55 3.55
C TYR A 288 12.88 -31.12 2.72
N ALA A 289 12.40 -32.33 3.06
CA ALA A 289 11.27 -32.97 2.42
C ALA A 289 9.91 -32.36 2.81
N GLY A 290 9.85 -31.60 3.91
CA GLY A 290 8.64 -30.99 4.43
C GLY A 290 7.97 -30.03 3.42
N VAL A 291 6.64 -30.12 3.29
CA VAL A 291 5.88 -29.32 2.31
C VAL A 291 5.76 -27.86 2.74
N THR A 292 5.65 -27.61 4.03
CA THR A 292 5.47 -26.26 4.60
C THR A 292 6.49 -26.00 5.71
N THR A 293 6.72 -24.72 6.00
CA THR A 293 7.60 -24.32 7.11
C THR A 293 7.01 -24.70 8.47
N ASP A 294 5.67 -24.78 8.61
CA ASP A 294 5.03 -25.21 9.86
C ASP A 294 5.33 -26.68 10.18
N VAL A 295 5.49 -27.52 9.17
CA VAL A 295 5.97 -28.89 9.32
C VAL A 295 7.40 -28.90 9.85
N ALA A 296 8.25 -28.04 9.27
CA ALA A 296 9.62 -27.90 9.75
C ALA A 296 9.69 -27.45 11.23
N VAL A 297 8.87 -26.47 11.63
CA VAL A 297 8.77 -26.01 13.02
C VAL A 297 8.48 -27.18 13.97
N LYS A 298 7.49 -28.02 13.64
CA LYS A 298 7.13 -29.20 14.47
C LYS A 298 8.26 -30.23 14.55
N LEU A 299 8.84 -30.61 13.42
CA LEU A 299 9.93 -31.60 13.36
C LEU A 299 11.15 -31.14 14.18
N ILE A 300 11.48 -29.87 14.09
CA ILE A 300 12.60 -29.26 14.80
C ILE A 300 12.35 -29.27 16.31
N ALA A 301 11.13 -28.85 16.76
CA ALA A 301 10.75 -28.86 18.15
C ALA A 301 10.73 -30.29 18.74
N GLU A 302 10.16 -31.26 18.03
CA GLU A 302 10.15 -32.68 18.44
C GLU A 302 11.58 -33.26 18.60
N ALA A 303 12.53 -32.73 17.80
CA ALA A 303 13.92 -33.16 17.85
C ALA A 303 14.78 -32.36 18.86
N GLY A 304 14.24 -31.30 19.47
CA GLY A 304 14.95 -30.45 20.45
C GLY A 304 16.01 -29.52 19.84
N TYR A 305 15.80 -29.03 18.61
CA TYR A 305 16.71 -28.13 17.90
C TYR A 305 16.13 -26.72 17.73
N ASP A 306 15.30 -26.26 18.65
CA ASP A 306 14.58 -24.97 18.57
C ASP A 306 15.52 -23.77 18.43
N GLU A 307 16.73 -23.82 18.96
CA GLU A 307 17.75 -22.77 18.80
C GLU A 307 18.08 -22.45 17.34
N VAL A 308 17.72 -23.31 16.37
CA VAL A 308 17.90 -23.05 14.95
C VAL A 308 17.20 -21.76 14.51
N TRP A 309 16.15 -21.36 15.19
CA TRP A 309 15.42 -20.14 14.86
C TRP A 309 16.19 -18.86 15.24
N ASP A 310 17.03 -18.91 16.26
CA ASP A 310 17.97 -17.82 16.57
C ASP A 310 19.04 -17.71 15.48
N HIS A 311 19.56 -18.84 15.00
CA HIS A 311 20.50 -18.86 13.86
C HIS A 311 19.87 -18.36 12.57
N VAL A 312 18.59 -18.70 12.30
CA VAL A 312 17.84 -18.15 11.17
C VAL A 312 17.65 -16.64 11.33
N ALA A 313 17.35 -16.16 12.54
CA ALA A 313 17.23 -14.73 12.81
C ALA A 313 18.56 -13.99 12.60
N GLU A 314 19.68 -14.57 13.06
CA GLU A 314 21.02 -14.03 12.88
C GLU A 314 21.42 -13.96 11.40
N ALA A 315 21.18 -15.03 10.64
CA ALA A 315 21.46 -15.06 9.21
C ALA A 315 20.60 -14.02 8.45
N ALA A 316 19.31 -13.89 8.78
CA ALA A 316 18.43 -12.89 8.21
C ALA A 316 18.90 -11.47 8.55
N ARG A 317 19.29 -11.22 9.81
CA ARG A 317 19.84 -9.94 10.28
C ARG A 317 21.08 -9.55 9.48
N ARG A 318 22.01 -10.48 9.28
CA ARG A 318 23.23 -10.25 8.50
C ARG A 318 22.91 -9.75 7.09
N TYR A 319 22.04 -10.42 6.34
CA TYR A 319 21.66 -9.98 4.99
C TYR A 319 20.91 -8.65 4.97
N CYS A 320 20.10 -8.37 6.00
CA CYS A 320 19.48 -7.06 6.13
C CYS A 320 20.50 -5.96 6.37
N LEU A 321 21.48 -6.18 7.28
CA LEU A 321 22.55 -5.23 7.57
C LEU A 321 23.44 -4.97 6.35
N GLU A 322 23.85 -6.02 5.63
CA GLU A 322 24.61 -5.89 4.38
C GLU A 322 23.86 -5.02 3.36
N ARG A 323 22.57 -5.24 3.19
CA ARG A 323 21.75 -4.46 2.26
C ARG A 323 21.67 -2.98 2.62
N VAL A 324 21.52 -2.67 3.89
CA VAL A 324 21.48 -1.27 4.36
C VAL A 324 22.88 -0.70 4.64
N ARG A 325 23.94 -1.41 4.26
CA ARG A 325 25.35 -1.00 4.39
C ARG A 325 25.75 -0.71 5.84
N HIS A 326 25.14 -1.40 6.80
CA HIS A 326 25.33 -1.19 8.24
C HIS A 326 25.05 0.27 8.71
N GLU A 327 24.18 1.01 8.00
CA GLU A 327 23.88 2.40 8.31
C GLU A 327 22.78 2.56 9.37
N MET A 328 22.14 1.45 9.79
CA MET A 328 21.12 1.43 10.84
C MET A 328 21.23 0.16 11.69
N LYS A 329 20.72 0.21 12.91
CA LYS A 329 20.53 -0.98 13.77
C LYS A 329 19.39 -1.82 13.21
N ILE A 330 19.59 -3.14 13.11
CA ILE A 330 18.55 -4.08 12.70
C ILE A 330 18.47 -5.22 13.70
N ASP A 331 17.26 -5.49 14.19
CA ASP A 331 16.94 -6.65 15.00
C ASP A 331 15.99 -7.56 14.21
N VAL A 332 15.99 -8.86 14.51
CA VAL A 332 15.14 -9.84 13.82
C VAL A 332 14.41 -10.72 14.81
N VAL A 333 13.11 -10.97 14.55
CA VAL A 333 12.24 -11.81 15.37
C VAL A 333 11.52 -12.83 14.50
N VAL A 334 11.69 -14.11 14.79
CA VAL A 334 11.01 -15.22 14.13
C VAL A 334 9.84 -15.67 15.01
N ALA A 335 8.63 -15.65 14.49
CA ALA A 335 7.45 -16.04 15.26
C ALA A 335 6.46 -16.83 14.42
N THR A 336 5.66 -17.69 15.08
CA THR A 336 4.56 -18.42 14.46
C THR A 336 3.44 -17.47 14.01
N ALA A 337 2.50 -18.00 13.23
CA ALA A 337 1.29 -17.26 12.85
C ALA A 337 0.39 -16.88 14.04
N THR A 338 0.54 -17.57 15.17
CA THR A 338 -0.20 -17.31 16.42
C THR A 338 0.52 -16.37 17.38
N GLY A 339 1.76 -15.95 17.05
CA GLY A 339 2.54 -14.99 17.83
C GLY A 339 3.53 -15.60 18.82
N GLU A 340 3.68 -16.92 18.85
CA GLU A 340 4.73 -17.55 19.62
C GLU A 340 6.10 -17.19 19.03
N ILE A 341 6.98 -16.61 19.82
CA ILE A 341 8.33 -16.28 19.41
C ILE A 341 9.18 -17.56 19.42
N LEU A 342 9.69 -17.94 18.25
CA LEU A 342 10.52 -19.12 18.09
C LEU A 342 12.01 -18.78 18.24
N GLY A 343 12.43 -17.62 17.80
CA GLY A 343 13.82 -17.17 17.90
C GLY A 343 13.95 -15.69 17.62
N LYS A 344 15.08 -15.11 18.02
CA LYS A 344 15.38 -13.69 17.85
C LYS A 344 16.89 -13.43 17.77
N CYS A 345 17.27 -12.37 17.06
CA CYS A 345 18.61 -11.80 17.11
C CYS A 345 18.45 -10.29 17.33
N MET A 346 18.66 -9.86 18.56
CA MET A 346 18.52 -8.47 18.98
C MET A 346 19.86 -7.99 19.57
N GLU A 347 20.23 -6.77 19.24
CA GLU A 347 21.41 -6.11 19.81
C GLU A 347 21.01 -5.51 21.16
N GLU A 348 21.79 -5.78 22.20
CA GLU A 348 21.60 -5.22 23.55
C GLU A 348 21.70 -3.70 23.60
#